data_75704b135a8f9a606049a725f56da206
#
_entry.id   75704b135a8f9a606049a725f56da206
#
_cell.length_a   1.000
_cell.length_b   1.000
_cell.length_c   1.000
_cell.angle_alpha   90.00
_cell.angle_beta   90.00
_cell.angle_gamma   90.00
#
_symmetry.space_group_name_H-M   'P 1'
#
loop_
_entity.id
_entity.type
_entity.pdbx_description
1 polymer ?
#
loop_
_entity_poly.entity_id
_entity_poly.type
_entity_poly.pdbx_seq_one_letter_code
_entity_poly.pdbx_strand_id
1 'polypeptide(L)'
;MTGWLMLVALACAGPVAVAATVTDDPAAEDSATPLPRSVVQATGEGSNPTYAFEYVYEAPAADDLQTIYRRVREADLLRRLPEVQAIDGMFELPRRLRFVTAECGEFGAFYHPDSTEVVLCYETLRTLYEHGQAHQQALGLGPDHPLRYVRANVRFIVLHETGHALVDLLDLPVTGRQEDAVDQLAAILMLRFAGLDESPEEVAENLELAANWLLSRSTGAYNLDAYADEHALGEQRYFNLQCLVYGTDPEGFAGMVEAGDLTAARAAGCPRETRRASRAWVRLLLPYLAPGYEAYAEEAEAYLERSGEDATASSR
;
A
#
# COMPACT_ATOMS: atom_id res chain seq x y z
N MET A 1 -72.65 10.03 -23.79
CA MET A 1 -72.58 9.67 -22.40
C MET A 1 -71.09 9.82 -22.08
N THR A 2 -70.72 10.87 -21.80
CA THR A 2 -69.96 11.75 -20.93
C THR A 2 -69.12 10.94 -19.88
N GLY A 3 -67.82 10.88 -20.14
CA GLY A 3 -66.78 10.39 -19.18
C GLY A 3 -65.79 11.50 -18.90
N TRP A 4 -65.69 11.91 -17.68
CA TRP A 4 -64.91 13.03 -17.19
C TRP A 4 -63.42 12.63 -17.08
N LEU A 5 -62.57 13.44 -17.71
CA LEU A 5 -61.12 13.46 -17.45
C LEU A 5 -60.86 14.31 -16.20
N MET A 6 -60.30 13.69 -15.17
CA MET A 6 -59.66 14.40 -14.06
C MET A 6 -58.19 14.61 -14.40
N LEU A 7 -57.80 15.89 -14.58
CA LEU A 7 -56.41 16.35 -14.60
C LEU A 7 -55.90 16.43 -13.16
N VAL A 8 -54.92 15.61 -12.81
CA VAL A 8 -54.14 15.78 -11.60
C VAL A 8 -52.91 16.65 -11.93
N ALA A 9 -52.94 17.89 -11.44
CA ALA A 9 -51.78 18.76 -11.53
C ALA A 9 -50.73 18.34 -10.49
N LEU A 10 -49.62 17.81 -10.98
CA LEU A 10 -48.44 17.56 -10.16
C LEU A 10 -47.69 18.89 -9.98
N ALA A 11 -47.73 19.44 -8.78
CA ALA A 11 -46.92 20.60 -8.41
C ALA A 11 -45.45 20.13 -8.27
N CYS A 12 -44.58 20.54 -9.18
CA CYS A 12 -43.15 20.41 -9.07
C CYS A 12 -42.64 21.36 -7.96
N ALA A 13 -42.34 20.81 -6.80
CA ALA A 13 -41.55 21.51 -5.81
C ALA A 13 -40.09 21.48 -6.30
N GLY A 14 -39.53 22.64 -6.62
CA GLY A 14 -38.16 22.80 -7.03
C GLY A 14 -37.19 22.50 -5.88
N PRO A 15 -35.93 22.11 -6.15
CA PRO A 15 -34.96 21.84 -5.15
C PRO A 15 -34.61 23.13 -4.36
N VAL A 16 -34.73 23.08 -3.04
CA VAL A 16 -34.23 24.12 -2.15
C VAL A 16 -32.70 24.02 -2.19
N ALA A 17 -32.05 24.94 -2.88
CA ALA A 17 -30.60 25.09 -2.82
C ALA A 17 -30.23 25.58 -1.43
N VAL A 18 -29.71 24.68 -0.59
CA VAL A 18 -28.99 25.07 0.61
C VAL A 18 -27.62 25.58 0.14
N ALA A 19 -27.49 26.90 0.09
CA ALA A 19 -26.21 27.55 -0.08
C ALA A 19 -25.36 27.28 1.17
N ALA A 20 -24.48 26.30 1.12
CA ALA A 20 -23.40 26.19 2.07
C ALA A 20 -22.44 27.35 1.78
N THR A 21 -22.41 28.34 2.66
CA THR A 21 -21.35 29.35 2.68
C THR A 21 -20.07 28.62 3.05
N VAL A 22 -19.26 28.29 2.03
CA VAL A 22 -17.86 27.94 2.21
C VAL A 22 -17.19 29.25 2.65
N THR A 23 -16.88 29.36 3.93
CA THR A 23 -15.93 30.38 4.40
C THR A 23 -14.57 29.96 3.85
N ASP A 24 -14.03 30.75 2.94
CA ASP A 24 -12.62 30.71 2.53
C ASP A 24 -11.78 30.90 3.79
N ASP A 25 -11.35 29.79 4.37
CA ASP A 25 -10.26 29.78 5.33
C ASP A 25 -8.97 29.91 4.51
N PRO A 26 -8.13 30.93 4.72
CA PRO A 26 -6.89 31.04 3.98
C PRO A 26 -6.08 29.78 4.26
N ALA A 27 -5.81 29.02 3.19
CA ALA A 27 -4.96 27.84 3.21
C ALA A 27 -3.65 28.23 3.93
N ALA A 28 -3.50 27.81 5.18
CA ALA A 28 -2.20 27.72 5.77
C ALA A 28 -1.39 26.81 4.85
N GLU A 29 -0.31 27.32 4.31
CA GLU A 29 0.68 26.56 3.55
C GLU A 29 1.20 25.43 4.47
N ASP A 30 0.49 24.31 4.47
CA ASP A 30 0.85 23.12 5.22
C ASP A 30 1.92 22.41 4.36
N SER A 31 3.15 22.93 4.42
CA SER A 31 4.30 22.29 3.79
C SER A 31 4.41 20.90 4.40
N ALA A 32 3.94 19.90 3.65
CA ALA A 32 4.07 18.51 4.02
C ALA A 32 5.56 18.21 4.22
N THR A 33 5.98 18.00 5.47
CA THR A 33 7.33 17.50 5.74
C THR A 33 7.39 16.10 5.13
N PRO A 34 8.15 15.88 4.03
CA PRO A 34 8.23 14.56 3.41
C PRO A 34 8.70 13.55 4.46
N LEU A 35 8.22 12.31 4.34
CA LEU A 35 8.83 11.21 5.07
C LEU A 35 10.30 11.19 4.69
N PRO A 36 11.24 11.33 5.66
CA PRO A 36 12.64 11.28 5.33
C PRO A 36 12.91 9.92 4.68
N ARG A 37 13.48 9.94 3.47
CA ARG A 37 14.00 8.72 2.86
C ARG A 37 15.18 8.30 3.68
N SER A 38 15.07 7.16 4.35
CA SER A 38 16.23 6.57 4.98
C SER A 38 17.19 6.13 3.88
N VAL A 39 18.27 6.88 3.72
CA VAL A 39 19.43 6.46 2.94
C VAL A 39 20.20 5.44 3.76
N VAL A 40 19.54 4.36 4.18
CA VAL A 40 20.26 3.25 4.70
C VAL A 40 20.53 2.34 3.54
N GLN A 41 21.79 2.31 3.18
CA GLN A 41 22.30 1.26 2.33
C GLN A 41 21.81 -0.05 2.91
N ALA A 42 21.03 -0.79 2.13
CA ALA A 42 20.82 -2.21 2.33
C ALA A 42 22.16 -2.94 2.04
N THR A 43 23.22 -2.46 2.64
CA THR A 43 24.44 -3.22 2.83
C THR A 43 24.12 -4.11 4.01
N GLY A 44 24.16 -5.41 3.82
CA GLY A 44 23.90 -6.41 4.88
C GLY A 44 24.76 -6.28 6.14
N GLU A 45 25.26 -5.09 6.44
CA GLU A 45 26.06 -4.71 7.59
C GLU A 45 25.23 -4.21 8.78
N GLY A 46 23.91 -3.98 8.60
CA GLY A 46 23.03 -3.49 9.69
C GLY A 46 22.02 -4.53 10.21
N SER A 47 21.76 -5.63 9.50
CA SER A 47 20.80 -6.62 9.97
C SER A 47 21.31 -7.36 11.20
N ASN A 48 20.52 -7.36 12.28
CA ASN A 48 20.83 -8.17 13.44
C ASN A 48 20.54 -9.64 13.11
N PRO A 49 21.56 -10.52 13.03
CA PRO A 49 21.37 -11.91 12.59
C PRO A 49 20.45 -12.73 13.50
N THR A 50 20.22 -12.27 14.73
CA THR A 50 19.29 -12.91 15.66
C THR A 50 17.85 -12.78 15.21
N TYR A 51 17.50 -11.67 14.57
CA TYR A 51 16.14 -11.36 14.10
C TYR A 51 15.99 -11.40 12.57
N ALA A 52 17.04 -11.86 11.87
CA ALA A 52 17.03 -11.97 10.42
C ALA A 52 15.94 -12.92 9.93
N PHE A 53 15.34 -12.56 8.80
CA PHE A 53 14.32 -13.35 8.13
C PHE A 53 14.89 -14.64 7.53
N GLU A 54 14.03 -15.61 7.27
CA GLU A 54 14.35 -16.82 6.54
C GLU A 54 13.64 -16.80 5.19
N TYR A 55 14.31 -17.25 4.12
CA TYR A 55 13.76 -17.25 2.77
C TYR A 55 13.76 -18.66 2.19
N VAL A 56 12.60 -19.12 1.75
CA VAL A 56 12.38 -20.47 1.24
C VAL A 56 11.70 -20.43 -0.13
N TYR A 57 12.19 -21.22 -1.06
CA TYR A 57 11.64 -21.38 -2.40
C TYR A 57 11.29 -22.85 -2.60
N GLU A 58 10.02 -23.21 -2.38
CA GLU A 58 9.56 -24.59 -2.49
C GLU A 58 9.37 -24.98 -3.95
N ALA A 59 9.85 -26.18 -4.31
CA ALA A 59 9.68 -26.66 -5.67
C ALA A 59 8.21 -27.09 -5.91
N PRO A 60 7.52 -26.53 -6.93
CA PRO A 60 6.16 -26.91 -7.23
C PRO A 60 6.08 -28.32 -7.83
N ALA A 61 4.95 -29.00 -7.65
CA ALA A 61 4.64 -30.26 -8.29
C ALA A 61 4.17 -30.06 -9.75
N ALA A 62 3.48 -28.95 -10.02
CA ALA A 62 2.93 -28.64 -11.34
C ALA A 62 4.04 -28.22 -12.33
N ASP A 63 4.05 -28.86 -13.51
CA ASP A 63 5.06 -28.63 -14.55
C ASP A 63 5.06 -27.19 -15.09
N ASP A 64 3.89 -26.58 -15.21
CA ASP A 64 3.70 -25.22 -15.72
C ASP A 64 4.26 -24.14 -14.78
N LEU A 65 4.40 -24.43 -13.48
CA LEU A 65 5.00 -23.55 -12.49
C LEU A 65 6.52 -23.67 -12.37
N GLN A 66 7.13 -24.73 -12.90
CA GLN A 66 8.57 -24.98 -12.80
C GLN A 66 9.44 -23.84 -13.37
N THR A 67 8.97 -23.19 -14.42
CA THR A 67 9.72 -22.06 -15.01
C THR A 67 9.68 -20.83 -14.11
N ILE A 68 8.54 -20.56 -13.46
CA ILE A 68 8.38 -19.44 -12.50
C ILE A 68 9.27 -19.72 -11.29
N TYR A 69 9.17 -20.92 -10.70
CA TYR A 69 9.99 -21.34 -9.57
C TYR A 69 11.50 -21.11 -9.83
N ARG A 70 12.03 -21.61 -10.97
CA ARG A 70 13.45 -21.42 -11.28
C ARG A 70 13.85 -19.95 -11.33
N ARG A 71 13.07 -19.11 -12.03
CA ARG A 71 13.33 -17.67 -12.14
C ARG A 71 13.30 -16.98 -10.79
N VAL A 72 12.30 -17.28 -9.97
CA VAL A 72 12.11 -16.68 -8.64
C VAL A 72 13.26 -17.05 -7.69
N ARG A 73 13.64 -18.33 -7.70
CA ARG A 73 14.75 -18.84 -6.91
C ARG A 73 16.10 -18.29 -7.37
N GLU A 74 16.37 -18.28 -8.67
CA GLU A 74 17.63 -17.76 -9.25
C GLU A 74 17.77 -16.25 -8.98
N ALA A 75 16.65 -15.52 -9.06
CA ALA A 75 16.61 -14.10 -8.75
C ALA A 75 16.67 -13.80 -7.24
N ASP A 76 16.51 -14.78 -6.37
CA ASP A 76 16.34 -14.63 -4.92
C ASP A 76 15.26 -13.56 -4.62
N LEU A 77 14.08 -13.67 -5.29
CA LEU A 77 13.08 -12.62 -5.43
C LEU A 77 12.70 -11.99 -4.09
N LEU A 78 12.29 -12.81 -3.10
CA LEU A 78 11.76 -12.31 -1.83
C LEU A 78 12.85 -11.57 -1.04
N ARG A 79 14.07 -12.11 -0.99
CA ARG A 79 15.19 -11.47 -0.30
C ARG A 79 15.62 -10.15 -0.97
N ARG A 80 15.42 -10.02 -2.30
CA ARG A 80 15.85 -8.85 -3.06
C ARG A 80 14.78 -7.78 -3.23
N LEU A 81 13.64 -7.91 -2.57
CA LEU A 81 12.70 -6.80 -2.46
C LEU A 81 13.32 -5.69 -1.59
N PRO A 82 13.47 -4.46 -2.07
CA PRO A 82 14.21 -3.42 -1.35
C PRO A 82 13.71 -3.19 0.07
N GLU A 83 12.40 -3.17 0.24
CA GLU A 83 11.75 -2.94 1.52
C GLU A 83 11.97 -4.11 2.48
N VAL A 84 11.88 -5.35 1.97
CA VAL A 84 12.13 -6.55 2.76
C VAL A 84 13.60 -6.58 3.23
N GLN A 85 14.54 -6.23 2.34
CA GLN A 85 15.95 -6.08 2.72
C GLN A 85 16.16 -5.02 3.81
N ALA A 86 15.44 -3.89 3.68
CA ALA A 86 15.59 -2.78 4.62
C ALA A 86 15.11 -3.13 6.03
N ILE A 87 14.07 -3.96 6.15
CA ILE A 87 13.50 -4.36 7.44
C ILE A 87 13.99 -5.71 7.95
N ASP A 88 14.81 -6.44 7.17
CA ASP A 88 15.37 -7.74 7.57
C ASP A 88 16.30 -7.56 8.78
N GLY A 89 15.89 -8.12 9.92
CA GLY A 89 16.59 -8.00 11.20
C GLY A 89 16.40 -6.64 11.92
N MET A 90 15.53 -5.76 11.40
CA MET A 90 15.28 -4.44 11.98
C MET A 90 14.46 -4.51 13.29
N PHE A 91 13.60 -5.50 13.43
CA PHE A 91 12.67 -5.60 14.56
C PHE A 91 13.00 -6.80 15.45
N GLU A 92 12.88 -6.64 16.77
CA GLU A 92 12.95 -7.71 17.76
C GLU A 92 11.70 -8.58 17.71
N LEU A 93 11.65 -9.52 16.74
CA LEU A 93 10.54 -10.44 16.61
C LEU A 93 10.64 -11.60 17.60
N PRO A 94 9.56 -12.00 18.29
CA PRO A 94 9.56 -13.11 19.26
C PRO A 94 9.75 -14.47 18.59
N ARG A 95 9.44 -14.57 17.30
CA ARG A 95 9.64 -15.75 16.43
C ARG A 95 10.21 -15.28 15.09
N ARG A 96 11.02 -16.12 14.46
CA ARG A 96 11.60 -15.82 13.15
C ARG A 96 10.51 -15.79 12.07
N LEU A 97 10.42 -14.70 11.34
CA LEU A 97 9.55 -14.59 10.19
C LEU A 97 10.20 -15.27 8.98
N ARG A 98 9.41 -16.10 8.29
CA ARG A 98 9.81 -16.82 7.09
C ARG A 98 9.06 -16.28 5.87
N PHE A 99 9.78 -16.04 4.80
CA PHE A 99 9.21 -15.68 3.50
C PHE A 99 9.31 -16.90 2.59
N VAL A 100 8.18 -17.37 2.10
CA VAL A 100 8.07 -18.62 1.33
C VAL A 100 7.43 -18.35 -0.02
N THR A 101 7.98 -18.91 -1.11
CA THR A 101 7.22 -19.07 -2.35
C THR A 101 6.86 -20.53 -2.54
N ALA A 102 5.60 -20.81 -2.84
CA ALA A 102 5.07 -22.17 -2.97
C ALA A 102 4.02 -22.30 -4.06
N GLU A 103 3.69 -23.52 -4.44
CA GLU A 103 2.47 -23.86 -5.17
C GLU A 103 1.31 -23.94 -4.19
N CYS A 104 0.27 -23.11 -4.39
CA CYS A 104 -0.89 -23.07 -3.51
C CYS A 104 -2.14 -23.70 -4.16
N GLY A 105 -2.12 -23.94 -5.46
CA GLY A 105 -3.28 -24.40 -6.23
C GLY A 105 -4.25 -23.26 -6.60
N GLU A 106 -4.04 -22.05 -6.07
CA GLU A 106 -4.87 -20.87 -6.33
C GLU A 106 -4.04 -19.59 -6.30
N PHE A 107 -4.62 -18.50 -6.81
CA PHE A 107 -4.06 -17.16 -6.62
C PHE A 107 -4.15 -16.76 -5.15
N GLY A 108 -3.03 -16.32 -4.57
CA GLY A 108 -3.00 -15.82 -3.20
C GLY A 108 -1.62 -15.43 -2.72
N ALA A 109 -1.62 -14.70 -1.64
CA ALA A 109 -0.51 -14.53 -0.71
C ALA A 109 -1.12 -14.48 0.68
N PHE A 110 -0.43 -14.99 1.68
CA PHE A 110 -1.01 -15.19 3.01
C PHE A 110 0.05 -15.08 4.08
N TYR A 111 -0.30 -14.46 5.21
CA TYR A 111 0.43 -14.66 6.45
C TYR A 111 -0.20 -15.80 7.24
N HIS A 112 0.60 -16.78 7.63
CA HIS A 112 0.21 -17.91 8.46
C HIS A 112 0.76 -17.73 9.89
N PRO A 113 -0.07 -17.37 10.88
CA PRO A 113 0.37 -17.11 12.26
C PRO A 113 1.02 -18.33 12.93
N ASP A 114 0.47 -19.52 12.71
CA ASP A 114 0.96 -20.75 13.37
C ASP A 114 2.40 -21.10 12.96
N SER A 115 2.72 -20.98 11.68
CA SER A 115 4.07 -21.26 11.14
C SER A 115 4.95 -20.02 11.06
N THR A 116 4.40 -18.82 11.26
CA THR A 116 5.07 -17.53 11.12
C THR A 116 5.65 -17.34 9.70
N GLU A 117 4.80 -17.56 8.70
CA GLU A 117 5.19 -17.54 7.29
C GLU A 117 4.36 -16.54 6.49
N VAL A 118 5.07 -15.71 5.71
CA VAL A 118 4.50 -14.97 4.59
C VAL A 118 4.69 -15.80 3.34
N VAL A 119 3.60 -16.32 2.80
CA VAL A 119 3.60 -17.19 1.62
C VAL A 119 3.14 -16.42 0.39
N LEU A 120 3.93 -16.46 -0.69
CA LEU A 120 3.59 -15.96 -2.00
C LEU A 120 3.41 -17.13 -2.97
N CYS A 121 2.21 -17.30 -3.53
CA CYS A 121 1.90 -18.39 -4.44
C CYS A 121 2.49 -18.17 -5.83
N TYR A 122 2.98 -19.22 -6.50
CA TYR A 122 3.46 -19.14 -7.89
C TYR A 122 2.34 -18.78 -8.86
N GLU A 123 1.12 -19.18 -8.56
CA GLU A 123 -0.09 -18.82 -9.32
C GLU A 123 -0.33 -17.31 -9.33
N THR A 124 -0.01 -16.64 -8.23
CA THR A 124 -0.06 -15.17 -8.13
C THR A 124 0.91 -14.52 -9.09
N LEU A 125 2.15 -14.99 -9.13
CA LEU A 125 3.16 -14.48 -10.06
C LEU A 125 2.76 -14.69 -11.53
N ARG A 126 2.17 -15.84 -11.86
CA ARG A 126 1.64 -16.12 -13.19
C ARG A 126 0.52 -15.16 -13.56
N THR A 127 -0.47 -15.03 -12.69
CA THR A 127 -1.62 -14.16 -12.92
C THR A 127 -1.20 -12.70 -13.08
N LEU A 128 -0.32 -12.19 -12.23
CA LEU A 128 0.22 -10.83 -12.35
C LEU A 128 0.97 -10.61 -13.67
N TYR A 129 1.73 -11.61 -14.14
CA TYR A 129 2.42 -11.51 -15.41
C TYR A 129 1.45 -11.46 -16.60
N GLU A 130 0.40 -12.30 -16.60
CA GLU A 130 -0.66 -12.31 -17.61
C GLU A 130 -1.43 -10.97 -17.62
N HIS A 131 -1.75 -10.42 -16.47
CA HIS A 131 -2.35 -9.09 -16.35
C HIS A 131 -1.42 -7.98 -16.86
N GLY A 132 -0.14 -8.04 -16.53
CA GLY A 132 0.85 -7.11 -17.05
C GLY A 132 0.97 -7.15 -18.57
N GLN A 133 0.85 -8.34 -19.17
CA GLN A 133 0.82 -8.50 -20.63
C GLN A 133 -0.45 -7.92 -21.25
N ALA A 134 -1.60 -8.15 -20.64
CA ALA A 134 -2.87 -7.58 -21.09
C ALA A 134 -2.85 -6.05 -21.00
N HIS A 135 -2.32 -5.50 -19.91
CA HIS A 135 -2.16 -4.06 -19.71
C HIS A 135 -1.18 -3.44 -20.73
N GLN A 136 -0.06 -4.13 -20.97
CA GLN A 136 0.90 -3.74 -22.01
C GLN A 136 0.23 -3.64 -23.40
N GLN A 137 -0.54 -4.65 -23.77
CA GLN A 137 -1.23 -4.67 -25.07
C GLN A 137 -2.31 -3.59 -25.18
N ALA A 138 -3.11 -3.40 -24.14
CA ALA A 138 -4.19 -2.44 -24.13
C ALA A 138 -3.69 -0.98 -24.25
N LEU A 139 -2.54 -0.65 -23.64
CA LEU A 139 -2.01 0.70 -23.59
C LEU A 139 -0.79 0.93 -24.50
N GLY A 140 -0.35 -0.09 -25.24
CA GLY A 140 0.81 0.02 -26.14
C GLY A 140 2.14 0.28 -25.41
N LEU A 141 2.30 -0.29 -24.21
CA LEU A 141 3.47 -0.07 -23.35
C LEU A 141 4.69 -0.89 -23.82
N GLY A 142 5.87 -0.54 -23.29
CA GLY A 142 7.13 -1.19 -23.63
C GLY A 142 7.19 -2.67 -23.22
N PRO A 143 8.14 -3.44 -23.81
CA PRO A 143 8.23 -4.90 -23.62
C PRO A 143 8.53 -5.31 -22.17
N ASP A 144 9.12 -4.43 -21.38
CA ASP A 144 9.47 -4.71 -19.97
C ASP A 144 8.31 -4.51 -19.00
N HIS A 145 7.18 -3.95 -19.49
CA HIS A 145 6.02 -3.62 -18.66
C HIS A 145 5.48 -4.82 -17.88
N PRO A 146 5.31 -6.04 -18.42
CA PRO A 146 4.80 -7.18 -17.66
C PRO A 146 5.66 -7.52 -16.43
N LEU A 147 6.98 -7.41 -16.54
CA LEU A 147 7.88 -7.66 -15.42
C LEU A 147 7.86 -6.52 -14.38
N ARG A 148 7.75 -5.26 -14.84
CA ARG A 148 7.53 -4.11 -13.94
C ARG A 148 6.22 -4.28 -13.18
N TYR A 149 5.16 -4.68 -13.87
CA TYR A 149 3.85 -4.93 -13.26
C TYR A 149 3.93 -6.00 -12.17
N VAL A 150 4.56 -7.15 -12.46
CA VAL A 150 4.79 -8.21 -11.45
C VAL A 150 5.58 -7.66 -10.28
N ARG A 151 6.70 -6.97 -10.53
CA ARG A 151 7.58 -6.48 -9.47
C ARG A 151 6.86 -5.49 -8.54
N ALA A 152 6.12 -4.54 -9.10
CA ALA A 152 5.38 -3.55 -8.34
C ALA A 152 4.32 -4.20 -7.42
N ASN A 153 3.54 -5.11 -7.99
CA ASN A 153 2.48 -5.80 -7.25
C ASN A 153 3.03 -6.77 -6.21
N VAL A 154 4.08 -7.51 -6.51
CA VAL A 154 4.72 -8.43 -5.55
C VAL A 154 5.26 -7.66 -4.35
N ARG A 155 5.90 -6.50 -4.56
CA ARG A 155 6.35 -5.63 -3.45
C ARG A 155 5.19 -5.28 -2.54
N PHE A 156 4.11 -4.73 -3.10
CA PHE A 156 2.95 -4.35 -2.31
C PHE A 156 2.31 -5.54 -1.57
N ILE A 157 2.07 -6.65 -2.28
CA ILE A 157 1.43 -7.85 -1.72
C ILE A 157 2.29 -8.44 -0.59
N VAL A 158 3.59 -8.63 -0.81
CA VAL A 158 4.48 -9.19 0.21
C VAL A 158 4.57 -8.27 1.43
N LEU A 159 4.58 -6.96 1.25
CA LEU A 159 4.59 -6.01 2.35
C LEU A 159 3.26 -5.93 3.09
N HIS A 160 2.14 -6.13 2.40
CA HIS A 160 0.82 -6.27 3.01
C HIS A 160 0.79 -7.48 3.96
N GLU A 161 1.22 -8.66 3.49
CA GLU A 161 1.31 -9.86 4.32
C GLU A 161 2.35 -9.71 5.46
N THR A 162 3.44 -8.98 5.20
CA THR A 162 4.40 -8.61 6.25
C THR A 162 3.76 -7.71 7.30
N GLY A 163 2.84 -6.85 6.90
CA GLY A 163 2.04 -6.03 7.82
C GLY A 163 1.23 -6.88 8.79
N HIS A 164 0.55 -7.92 8.30
CA HIS A 164 -0.16 -8.90 9.16
C HIS A 164 0.81 -9.60 10.11
N ALA A 165 1.99 -10.01 9.61
CA ALA A 165 3.01 -10.64 10.43
C ALA A 165 3.51 -9.73 11.56
N LEU A 166 3.77 -8.45 11.27
CA LEU A 166 4.22 -7.50 12.28
C LEU A 166 3.12 -7.19 13.31
N VAL A 167 1.86 -7.08 12.88
CA VAL A 167 0.73 -6.87 13.79
C VAL A 167 0.59 -8.05 14.76
N ASP A 168 0.64 -9.29 14.25
CA ASP A 168 0.53 -10.51 15.06
C ASP A 168 1.75 -10.69 15.99
N LEU A 169 2.96 -10.66 15.44
CA LEU A 169 4.18 -10.97 16.18
C LEU A 169 4.51 -9.94 17.26
N LEU A 170 4.17 -8.68 17.04
CA LEU A 170 4.45 -7.58 17.97
C LEU A 170 3.22 -7.19 18.81
N ASP A 171 2.11 -7.91 18.68
CA ASP A 171 0.83 -7.65 19.36
C ASP A 171 0.41 -6.17 19.21
N LEU A 172 0.47 -5.64 17.96
CA LEU A 172 0.20 -4.23 17.70
C LEU A 172 -1.30 -3.93 17.74
N PRO A 173 -1.73 -2.86 18.42
CA PRO A 173 -3.14 -2.49 18.47
C PRO A 173 -3.63 -1.94 17.12
N VAL A 174 -4.66 -2.56 16.56
CA VAL A 174 -5.38 -2.09 15.37
C VAL A 174 -6.83 -1.85 15.76
N THR A 175 -7.33 -0.62 15.61
CA THR A 175 -8.66 -0.19 16.03
C THR A 175 -9.71 -0.17 14.91
N GLY A 176 -9.31 -0.53 13.71
CA GLY A 176 -10.17 -0.59 12.52
C GLY A 176 -10.04 -1.92 11.81
N ARG A 177 -10.30 -1.92 10.50
CA ARG A 177 -9.99 -3.08 9.67
C ARG A 177 -8.48 -3.25 9.59
N GLN A 178 -7.99 -4.43 9.90
CA GLN A 178 -6.57 -4.74 9.80
C GLN A 178 -6.08 -4.63 8.36
N GLU A 179 -6.91 -5.04 7.39
CA GLU A 179 -6.66 -4.94 5.96
C GLU A 179 -6.33 -3.51 5.50
N ASP A 180 -7.11 -2.52 5.93
CA ASP A 180 -6.85 -1.12 5.62
C ASP A 180 -5.55 -0.62 6.28
N ALA A 181 -5.25 -1.10 7.48
CA ALA A 181 -4.05 -0.71 8.21
C ALA A 181 -2.78 -1.28 7.56
N VAL A 182 -2.79 -2.56 7.15
CA VAL A 182 -1.62 -3.19 6.52
C VAL A 182 -1.41 -2.71 5.08
N ASP A 183 -2.48 -2.31 4.36
CA ASP A 183 -2.36 -1.59 3.09
C ASP A 183 -1.58 -0.27 3.26
N GLN A 184 -1.92 0.49 4.31
CA GLN A 184 -1.20 1.73 4.64
C GLN A 184 0.27 1.44 4.97
N LEU A 185 0.54 0.39 5.76
CA LEU A 185 1.92 0.03 6.11
C LEU A 185 2.72 -0.38 4.87
N ALA A 186 2.15 -1.21 4.00
CA ALA A 186 2.80 -1.63 2.76
C ALA A 186 3.20 -0.42 1.90
N ALA A 187 2.27 0.53 1.69
CA ALA A 187 2.55 1.75 0.94
C ALA A 187 3.62 2.63 1.63
N ILE A 188 3.55 2.78 2.95
CA ILE A 188 4.53 3.56 3.72
C ILE A 188 5.93 2.93 3.64
N LEU A 189 6.04 1.60 3.71
CA LEU A 189 7.30 0.90 3.55
C LEU A 189 7.87 1.08 2.15
N MET A 190 7.04 1.01 1.09
CA MET A 190 7.47 1.28 -0.29
C MET A 190 7.95 2.72 -0.46
N LEU A 191 7.25 3.70 0.11
CA LEU A 191 7.63 5.11 0.04
C LEU A 191 8.93 5.41 0.83
N ARG A 192 9.18 4.68 1.91
CA ARG A 192 10.32 4.93 2.80
C ARG A 192 11.57 4.15 2.41
N PHE A 193 11.43 2.89 2.00
CA PHE A 193 12.53 1.96 1.77
C PHE A 193 12.67 1.56 0.30
N ALA A 194 12.27 2.44 -0.61
CA ALA A 194 12.52 2.26 -2.03
C ALA A 194 13.99 1.98 -2.31
N GLY A 195 14.28 1.27 -3.40
CA GLY A 195 15.64 1.02 -3.84
C GLY A 195 16.44 2.32 -3.98
N LEU A 196 17.73 2.26 -3.72
CA LEU A 196 18.62 3.44 -3.80
C LEU A 196 18.59 4.10 -5.20
N ASP A 197 18.32 3.29 -6.21
CA ASP A 197 18.28 3.72 -7.61
C ASP A 197 16.87 4.18 -8.06
N GLU A 198 15.85 4.08 -7.18
CA GLU A 198 14.49 4.46 -7.53
C GLU A 198 14.21 5.93 -7.18
N SER A 199 13.70 6.67 -8.15
CA SER A 199 13.20 8.03 -7.94
C SER A 199 11.84 8.03 -7.19
N PRO A 200 11.42 9.17 -6.59
CA PRO A 200 10.08 9.30 -6.02
C PRO A 200 8.97 8.96 -6.99
N GLU A 201 9.15 9.38 -8.25
CA GLU A 201 8.20 9.15 -9.34
C GLU A 201 8.10 7.66 -9.67
N GLU A 202 9.23 6.93 -9.72
CA GLU A 202 9.24 5.49 -9.96
C GLU A 202 8.55 4.71 -8.82
N VAL A 203 8.72 5.15 -7.58
CA VAL A 203 8.01 4.56 -6.43
C VAL A 203 6.51 4.83 -6.51
N ALA A 204 6.13 6.06 -6.89
CA ALA A 204 4.73 6.42 -7.11
C ALA A 204 4.11 5.58 -8.23
N GLU A 205 4.81 5.41 -9.36
CA GLU A 205 4.37 4.54 -10.47
C GLU A 205 4.21 3.08 -10.02
N ASN A 206 5.09 2.56 -9.17
CA ASN A 206 4.97 1.20 -8.63
C ASN A 206 3.71 1.06 -7.74
N LEU A 207 3.43 2.06 -6.90
CA LEU A 207 2.21 2.08 -6.08
C LEU A 207 0.95 2.28 -6.93
N GLU A 208 1.02 3.04 -8.02
CA GLU A 208 -0.07 3.15 -8.99
C GLU A 208 -0.38 1.81 -9.67
N LEU A 209 0.65 1.06 -10.08
CA LEU A 209 0.46 -0.29 -10.64
C LEU A 209 -0.20 -1.24 -9.63
N ALA A 210 0.17 -1.16 -8.36
CA ALA A 210 -0.48 -1.93 -7.29
C ALA A 210 -1.93 -1.48 -7.08
N ALA A 211 -2.20 -0.17 -7.06
CA ALA A 211 -3.54 0.38 -6.94
C ALA A 211 -4.43 -0.04 -8.12
N ASN A 212 -3.92 0.01 -9.34
CA ASN A 212 -4.63 -0.45 -10.55
C ASN A 212 -4.96 -1.95 -10.51
N TRP A 213 -4.07 -2.78 -9.95
CA TRP A 213 -4.37 -4.18 -9.71
C TRP A 213 -5.55 -4.34 -8.74
N LEU A 214 -5.56 -3.63 -7.62
CA LEU A 214 -6.67 -3.67 -6.66
C LEU A 214 -7.98 -3.21 -7.31
N LEU A 215 -7.93 -2.15 -8.11
CA LEU A 215 -9.09 -1.67 -8.87
C LEU A 215 -9.60 -2.71 -9.88
N SER A 216 -8.69 -3.44 -10.55
CA SER A 216 -9.05 -4.49 -11.51
C SER A 216 -9.80 -5.67 -10.89
N ARG A 217 -9.67 -5.85 -9.58
CA ARG A 217 -10.38 -6.88 -8.80
C ARG A 217 -11.81 -6.48 -8.44
N SER A 218 -12.17 -5.22 -8.64
CA SER A 218 -13.54 -4.75 -8.42
C SER A 218 -14.50 -5.34 -9.44
N THR A 219 -15.67 -5.75 -8.99
CA THR A 219 -16.72 -6.25 -9.89
C THR A 219 -17.48 -5.12 -10.56
N GLY A 220 -17.33 -3.88 -10.11
CA GLY A 220 -18.09 -2.71 -10.57
C GLY A 220 -19.61 -2.81 -10.37
N ALA A 221 -20.09 -3.85 -9.72
CA ALA A 221 -21.49 -4.12 -9.48
C ALA A 221 -21.78 -4.26 -7.99
N TYR A 222 -23.02 -3.96 -7.59
CA TYR A 222 -23.46 -4.22 -6.22
C TYR A 222 -23.39 -5.72 -5.94
N ASN A 223 -22.53 -6.09 -4.98
CA ASN A 223 -22.34 -7.45 -4.54
C ASN A 223 -22.22 -7.47 -3.01
N LEU A 224 -23.19 -8.11 -2.33
CA LEU A 224 -23.20 -8.19 -0.87
C LEU A 224 -21.97 -8.89 -0.30
N ASP A 225 -21.47 -9.92 -0.97
CA ASP A 225 -20.29 -10.66 -0.51
C ASP A 225 -19.05 -9.76 -0.53
N ALA A 226 -18.89 -8.91 -1.56
CA ALA A 226 -17.80 -7.93 -1.61
C ALA A 226 -17.91 -6.86 -0.52
N TYR A 227 -19.12 -6.50 -0.10
CA TYR A 227 -19.32 -5.56 1.02
C TYR A 227 -19.12 -6.20 2.40
N ALA A 228 -19.29 -7.53 2.49
CA ALA A 228 -19.09 -8.31 3.71
C ALA A 228 -17.65 -8.81 3.89
N ASP A 229 -16.82 -8.67 2.85
CA ASP A 229 -15.41 -9.05 2.86
C ASP A 229 -14.62 -8.26 3.90
N GLU A 230 -13.57 -8.85 4.44
CA GLU A 230 -12.65 -8.19 5.36
C GLU A 230 -11.85 -7.07 4.68
N HIS A 231 -11.57 -7.21 3.37
CA HIS A 231 -10.97 -6.15 2.57
C HIS A 231 -11.99 -5.06 2.21
N ALA A 232 -11.50 -3.84 2.07
CA ALA A 232 -12.29 -2.78 1.46
C ALA A 232 -12.46 -3.06 -0.05
N LEU A 233 -13.46 -2.42 -0.67
CA LEU A 233 -13.64 -2.52 -2.12
C LEU A 233 -12.39 -2.08 -2.86
N GLY A 234 -12.13 -2.69 -4.02
CA GLY A 234 -10.98 -2.37 -4.86
C GLY A 234 -10.87 -0.88 -5.18
N GLU A 235 -11.99 -0.21 -5.45
CA GLU A 235 -12.05 1.24 -5.66
C GLU A 235 -11.63 2.03 -4.43
N GLN A 236 -12.02 1.60 -3.24
CA GLN A 236 -11.63 2.27 -2.00
C GLN A 236 -10.13 2.11 -1.74
N ARG A 237 -9.60 0.90 -1.90
CA ARG A 237 -8.17 0.62 -1.77
C ARG A 237 -7.36 1.43 -2.80
N TYR A 238 -7.82 1.49 -4.06
CA TYR A 238 -7.21 2.32 -5.10
C TYR A 238 -7.06 3.77 -4.65
N PHE A 239 -8.17 4.44 -4.30
CA PHE A 239 -8.12 5.84 -3.90
C PHE A 239 -7.35 6.08 -2.60
N ASN A 240 -7.33 5.12 -1.69
CA ASN A 240 -6.54 5.21 -0.47
C ASN A 240 -5.03 5.18 -0.77
N LEU A 241 -4.57 4.29 -1.66
CA LEU A 241 -3.17 4.25 -2.08
C LEU A 241 -2.77 5.53 -2.83
N GLN A 242 -3.58 5.98 -3.79
CA GLN A 242 -3.34 7.23 -4.49
C GLN A 242 -3.24 8.43 -3.54
N CYS A 243 -4.08 8.46 -2.51
CA CYS A 243 -4.05 9.48 -1.49
C CYS A 243 -2.77 9.44 -0.64
N LEU A 244 -2.26 8.26 -0.31
CA LEU A 244 -1.00 8.11 0.42
C LEU A 244 0.18 8.65 -0.40
N VAL A 245 0.24 8.33 -1.70
CA VAL A 245 1.26 8.85 -2.61
C VAL A 245 1.18 10.37 -2.71
N TYR A 246 0.01 10.90 -3.11
CA TYR A 246 -0.23 12.33 -3.24
C TYR A 246 0.11 13.11 -1.97
N GLY A 247 -0.25 12.55 -0.81
CA GLY A 247 -0.03 13.18 0.48
C GLY A 247 1.44 13.31 0.91
N THR A 248 2.38 12.66 0.21
CA THR A 248 3.83 12.81 0.46
C THR A 248 4.41 14.05 -0.18
N ASP A 249 3.93 14.42 -1.36
CA ASP A 249 4.35 15.60 -2.12
C ASP A 249 3.23 16.08 -3.03
N PRO A 250 2.29 16.91 -2.52
CA PRO A 250 1.16 17.38 -3.29
C PRO A 250 1.54 18.22 -4.51
N GLU A 251 2.67 18.93 -4.47
CA GLU A 251 3.14 19.74 -5.59
C GLU A 251 3.75 18.85 -6.68
N GLY A 252 4.62 17.91 -6.30
CA GLY A 252 5.23 16.97 -7.23
C GLY A 252 4.20 16.05 -7.90
N PHE A 253 3.13 15.68 -7.18
CA PHE A 253 2.07 14.80 -7.68
C PHE A 253 0.79 15.54 -8.09
N ALA A 254 0.83 16.86 -8.33
CA ALA A 254 -0.35 17.64 -8.75
C ALA A 254 -1.03 17.06 -10.01
N GLY A 255 -0.27 16.43 -10.90
CA GLY A 255 -0.75 15.77 -12.11
C GLY A 255 -1.80 14.67 -11.83
N MET A 256 -1.79 14.03 -10.65
CA MET A 256 -2.80 13.02 -10.29
C MET A 256 -4.22 13.62 -10.19
N VAL A 257 -4.33 14.87 -9.77
CA VAL A 257 -5.62 15.59 -9.73
C VAL A 257 -6.02 16.05 -11.14
N GLU A 258 -5.07 16.50 -11.94
CA GLU A 258 -5.30 16.94 -13.33
C GLU A 258 -5.72 15.78 -14.23
N ALA A 259 -5.13 14.59 -14.03
CA ALA A 259 -5.48 13.35 -14.74
C ALA A 259 -6.82 12.74 -14.28
N GLY A 260 -7.29 13.09 -13.08
CA GLY A 260 -8.52 12.56 -12.49
C GLY A 260 -8.34 11.30 -11.64
N ASP A 261 -7.10 10.91 -11.33
CA ASP A 261 -6.78 9.79 -10.43
C ASP A 261 -7.22 10.08 -8.99
N LEU A 262 -7.23 11.37 -8.63
CA LEU A 262 -7.83 11.88 -7.39
C LEU A 262 -8.76 13.05 -7.69
N THR A 263 -9.91 13.08 -7.03
CA THR A 263 -10.72 14.31 -7.03
C THR A 263 -10.07 15.39 -6.18
N ALA A 264 -10.21 16.67 -6.54
CA ALA A 264 -9.68 17.78 -5.76
C ALA A 264 -10.16 17.75 -4.29
N ALA A 265 -11.43 17.35 -4.08
CA ALA A 265 -11.99 17.21 -2.72
C ALA A 265 -11.29 16.11 -1.90
N ARG A 266 -10.92 14.97 -2.53
CA ARG A 266 -10.17 13.89 -1.87
C ARG A 266 -8.73 14.32 -1.60
N ALA A 267 -8.07 14.91 -2.59
CA ALA A 267 -6.68 15.37 -2.55
C ALA A 267 -6.41 16.34 -1.39
N ALA A 268 -7.34 17.26 -1.12
CA ALA A 268 -7.21 18.23 -0.02
C ALA A 268 -7.01 17.60 1.37
N GLY A 269 -7.49 16.38 1.58
CA GLY A 269 -7.33 15.65 2.85
C GLY A 269 -6.06 14.80 2.95
N CYS A 270 -5.47 14.43 1.80
CA CYS A 270 -4.40 13.43 1.71
C CYS A 270 -3.13 13.77 2.50
N PRO A 271 -2.59 15.00 2.48
CA PRO A 271 -1.38 15.31 3.23
C PRO A 271 -1.52 15.05 4.73
N ARG A 272 -2.66 15.42 5.29
CA ARG A 272 -2.95 15.19 6.71
C ARG A 272 -3.16 13.70 7.01
N GLU A 273 -3.84 12.97 6.12
CA GLU A 273 -4.08 11.55 6.25
C GLU A 273 -2.78 10.75 6.20
N THR A 274 -1.94 11.00 5.19
CA THR A 274 -0.63 10.35 5.02
C THR A 274 0.28 10.60 6.22
N ARG A 275 0.36 11.85 6.69
CA ARG A 275 1.14 12.19 7.89
C ARG A 275 0.64 11.45 9.14
N ARG A 276 -0.68 11.35 9.34
CA ARG A 276 -1.26 10.64 10.48
C ARG A 276 -0.97 9.14 10.42
N ALA A 277 -1.15 8.51 9.27
CA ALA A 277 -0.85 7.09 9.06
C ALA A 277 0.63 6.80 9.30
N SER A 278 1.53 7.57 8.70
CA SER A 278 2.98 7.43 8.87
C SER A 278 3.41 7.59 10.33
N ARG A 279 2.90 8.60 11.02
CA ARG A 279 3.18 8.81 12.46
C ARG A 279 2.67 7.67 13.33
N ALA A 280 1.50 7.13 13.02
CA ALA A 280 0.93 6.02 13.76
C ALA A 280 1.84 4.78 13.64
N TRP A 281 2.22 4.42 12.42
CA TRP A 281 3.09 3.27 12.18
C TRP A 281 4.50 3.45 12.77
N VAL A 282 5.09 4.63 12.65
CA VAL A 282 6.39 4.91 13.32
C VAL A 282 6.28 4.72 14.82
N ARG A 283 5.22 5.24 15.48
CA ARG A 283 5.02 5.05 16.93
C ARG A 283 4.81 3.59 17.34
N LEU A 284 4.10 2.83 16.51
CA LEU A 284 3.82 1.42 16.78
C LEU A 284 5.07 0.55 16.65
N LEU A 285 5.93 0.84 15.68
CA LEU A 285 7.09 0.01 15.37
C LEU A 285 8.37 0.43 16.11
N LEU A 286 8.52 1.72 16.43
CA LEU A 286 9.71 2.26 17.09
C LEU A 286 10.13 1.51 18.37
N PRO A 287 9.23 1.08 19.27
CA PRO A 287 9.62 0.36 20.48
C PRO A 287 10.26 -1.02 20.25
N TYR A 288 10.12 -1.56 19.06
CA TYR A 288 10.57 -2.91 18.69
C TYR A 288 11.83 -2.92 17.82
N LEU A 289 12.48 -1.78 17.64
CA LEU A 289 13.73 -1.74 16.89
C LEU A 289 14.82 -2.55 17.61
N ALA A 290 15.47 -3.42 16.84
CA ALA A 290 16.55 -4.25 17.33
C ALA A 290 17.82 -3.43 17.65
N PRO A 291 18.68 -3.89 18.57
CA PRO A 291 19.99 -3.29 18.80
C PRO A 291 20.79 -3.18 17.49
N GLY A 292 21.43 -2.04 17.28
CA GLY A 292 22.15 -1.69 16.05
C GLY A 292 21.34 -0.76 15.12
N TYR A 293 20.09 -0.45 15.46
CA TYR A 293 19.24 0.47 14.71
C TYR A 293 19.01 1.82 15.43
N GLU A 294 19.93 2.21 16.31
CA GLU A 294 19.81 3.43 17.13
C GLU A 294 19.70 4.69 16.27
N ALA A 295 20.41 4.77 15.14
CA ALA A 295 20.31 5.89 14.22
C ALA A 295 18.90 6.02 13.60
N TYR A 296 18.22 4.90 13.36
CA TYR A 296 16.82 4.89 12.92
C TYR A 296 15.87 5.34 14.02
N ALA A 297 16.14 4.93 15.26
CA ALA A 297 15.35 5.38 16.41
C ALA A 297 15.44 6.90 16.55
N GLU A 298 16.64 7.48 16.50
CA GLU A 298 16.86 8.93 16.55
C GLU A 298 16.14 9.66 15.41
N GLU A 299 16.23 9.13 14.19
CA GLU A 299 15.53 9.71 13.01
C GLU A 299 14.00 9.66 13.18
N ALA A 300 13.48 8.51 13.65
CA ALA A 300 12.06 8.31 13.89
C ALA A 300 11.51 9.23 14.99
N GLU A 301 12.25 9.39 16.10
CA GLU A 301 11.91 10.32 17.18
C GLU A 301 11.88 11.77 16.67
N ALA A 302 12.91 12.19 15.93
CA ALA A 302 12.97 13.53 15.34
C ALA A 302 11.82 13.77 14.33
N TYR A 303 11.43 12.75 13.56
CA TYR A 303 10.25 12.82 12.70
C TYR A 303 8.95 13.00 13.49
N LEU A 304 8.78 12.24 14.59
CA LEU A 304 7.59 12.34 15.44
C LEU A 304 7.47 13.71 16.12
N GLU A 305 8.59 14.30 16.53
CA GLU A 305 8.63 15.65 17.13
C GLU A 305 8.21 16.71 16.10
N ARG A 306 8.89 16.81 14.96
CA ARG A 306 8.59 17.79 13.90
C ARG A 306 7.13 17.68 13.44
N SER A 307 6.69 16.48 13.10
CA SER A 307 5.32 16.26 12.64
C SER A 307 4.24 16.47 13.73
N GLY A 308 4.64 16.56 15.00
CA GLY A 308 3.77 16.89 16.14
C GLY A 308 3.54 18.37 16.31
N GLU A 309 4.54 19.18 16.04
CA GLU A 309 4.47 20.66 16.11
C GLU A 309 3.57 21.21 15.00
N ASP A 310 3.66 20.67 13.80
CA ASP A 310 2.79 21.04 12.66
C ASP A 310 1.30 20.79 12.95
N ALA A 311 0.99 19.68 13.65
CA ALA A 311 -0.38 19.34 14.02
C ALA A 311 -0.98 20.32 15.06
N THR A 312 -0.16 20.93 15.90
CA THR A 312 -0.60 21.92 16.91
C THR A 312 -0.68 23.34 16.34
N ALA A 313 0.11 23.66 15.33
CA ALA A 313 0.07 24.94 14.64
C ALA A 313 -1.19 25.09 13.76
N SER A 314 -1.61 24.03 13.11
CA SER A 314 -2.82 23.98 12.24
C SER A 314 -4.14 23.96 13.03
N SER A 315 -4.12 23.81 14.36
CA SER A 315 -5.31 23.76 15.22
C SER A 315 -5.59 25.08 15.98
N ARG A 316 -4.79 26.11 15.76
CA ARG A 316 -4.95 27.44 16.31
C ARG A 316 -5.35 28.45 15.24
#